data_318701963b0547204664dd24adb20c38
#
_entry.id   318701963b0547204664dd24adb20c38
#
_cell.length_a   1.000
_cell.length_b   1.000
_cell.length_c   1.000
_cell.angle_alpha   90.00
_cell.angle_beta   90.00
_cell.angle_gamma   90.00
#
_symmetry.space_group_name_H-M   'P 1'
#
loop_
_entity.id
_entity.type
_entity.pdbx_description
1 polymer ?
#
loop_
_entity_poly.entity_id
_entity_poly.type
_entity_poly.pdbx_seq_one_letter_code
_entity_poly.pdbx_strand_id
1 'polypeptide(L)'
;MIHPRHAASENNFVKGGVISDRVWSPDDSLRVIAEAIREHAMQHTSVPLTGAFQVEKQPVVELADLERAFVNPLDLFLRNTLGIYTYREDLAPDDATLPLVSKNFKEVARSFLDGLLAEGISFDVHEWQQTIRLTGLLPVGAFGESELEIAESLANSFVELADKNKFHLINLETANVEIRLTDGTLVRGSLSGVDLNADEPALVFTSFGQKFDAAYWSDKKALAVRLLALIADGSSVSCVRAIHQHDKKPEIGILRKVPFAQPISVDEAIQRFDLLSRLYLQALSMPIGRFGKTVDKLKNDRDAARKEFNDFVRSERYANSGEFVVFGPDPDFDVVCVAGGDLEKYWVAAEEVLTIAARTYSIS
;
A
#
# COMPACT_ATOMS: atom_id res chain seq x y z
N MET A 1 -24.95 -20.31 13.30
CA MET A 1 -25.38 -20.67 11.93
C MET A 1 -24.41 -19.99 11.01
N ILE A 2 -23.61 -20.71 10.25
CA ILE A 2 -22.63 -20.11 9.32
C ILE A 2 -23.36 -19.95 7.99
N HIS A 3 -23.71 -18.74 7.61
CA HIS A 3 -24.27 -18.46 6.29
C HIS A 3 -23.15 -18.50 5.24
N PRO A 4 -23.25 -19.38 4.24
CA PRO A 4 -22.31 -19.34 3.13
C PRO A 4 -22.55 -18.08 2.30
N ARG A 5 -21.50 -17.31 2.11
CA ARG A 5 -21.52 -16.02 1.40
C ARG A 5 -21.79 -16.15 -0.12
N HIS A 6 -21.76 -17.37 -0.65
CA HIS A 6 -21.93 -17.66 -2.08
C HIS A 6 -23.07 -18.64 -2.31
N ALA A 7 -23.96 -18.33 -3.25
CA ALA A 7 -25.03 -19.24 -3.64
C ALA A 7 -24.51 -20.61 -4.09
N ALA A 8 -23.33 -20.68 -4.72
CA ALA A 8 -22.63 -21.89 -5.12
C ALA A 8 -21.64 -22.43 -4.07
N SER A 9 -21.75 -22.06 -2.79
CA SER A 9 -20.92 -22.65 -1.74
C SER A 9 -21.28 -24.11 -1.50
N GLU A 10 -20.29 -25.00 -1.44
CA GLU A 10 -20.47 -26.44 -1.18
C GLU A 10 -21.31 -26.70 0.09
N ASN A 11 -21.14 -25.90 1.12
CA ASN A 11 -21.88 -26.01 2.37
C ASN A 11 -23.40 -25.86 2.21
N ASN A 12 -23.88 -25.26 1.12
CA ASN A 12 -25.31 -25.15 0.82
C ASN A 12 -25.94 -26.50 0.42
N PHE A 13 -25.12 -27.42 -0.11
CA PHE A 13 -25.56 -28.67 -0.74
C PHE A 13 -25.21 -29.89 0.11
N VAL A 14 -24.56 -29.71 1.26
CA VAL A 14 -24.22 -30.78 2.19
C VAL A 14 -25.18 -30.76 3.38
N LYS A 15 -25.72 -31.95 3.71
CA LYS A 15 -26.54 -32.11 4.90
C LYS A 15 -25.71 -31.76 6.15
N GLY A 16 -26.22 -30.83 6.96
CA GLY A 16 -25.48 -30.34 8.13
C GLY A 16 -24.45 -29.20 7.83
N GLY A 17 -24.27 -28.82 6.60
CA GLY A 17 -23.33 -27.74 6.23
C GLY A 17 -23.78 -26.36 6.71
N VAL A 18 -25.06 -26.02 6.56
CA VAL A 18 -25.69 -24.78 7.04
C VAL A 18 -26.78 -25.04 8.05
N ILE A 19 -27.60 -26.04 7.82
CA ILE A 19 -28.69 -26.47 8.71
C ILE A 19 -28.43 -27.93 9.14
N SER A 20 -28.52 -28.24 10.42
CA SER A 20 -28.10 -29.51 11.05
C SER A 20 -28.68 -30.75 10.39
N ASP A 21 -29.92 -30.72 9.89
CA ASP A 21 -30.63 -31.92 9.49
C ASP A 21 -31.01 -31.97 7.99
N ARG A 22 -30.71 -30.96 7.23
CA ARG A 22 -31.10 -30.90 5.82
C ARG A 22 -30.10 -30.11 4.97
N VAL A 23 -30.23 -30.25 3.66
CA VAL A 23 -29.56 -29.42 2.67
C VAL A 23 -30.21 -28.03 2.66
N TRP A 24 -29.40 -26.97 2.59
CA TRP A 24 -29.89 -25.57 2.55
C TRP A 24 -30.56 -25.22 1.25
N SER A 25 -29.87 -25.53 0.12
CA SER A 25 -30.37 -25.23 -1.22
C SER A 25 -30.72 -26.52 -1.99
N PRO A 26 -31.94 -26.64 -2.52
CA PRO A 26 -32.30 -27.74 -3.41
C PRO A 26 -31.97 -27.47 -4.88
N ASP A 27 -31.26 -26.37 -5.20
CA ASP A 27 -30.98 -25.97 -6.58
C ASP A 27 -29.85 -26.83 -7.18
N ASP A 28 -30.21 -27.76 -8.05
CA ASP A 28 -29.29 -28.66 -8.70
C ASP A 28 -28.31 -27.96 -9.66
N SER A 29 -28.68 -26.82 -10.24
CA SER A 29 -27.79 -26.06 -11.13
C SER A 29 -26.64 -25.45 -10.33
N LEU A 30 -26.94 -24.86 -9.17
CA LEU A 30 -25.94 -24.32 -8.27
C LEU A 30 -25.08 -25.43 -7.64
N ARG A 31 -25.66 -26.62 -7.38
CA ARG A 31 -24.90 -27.78 -6.90
C ARG A 31 -23.85 -28.22 -7.93
N VAL A 32 -24.23 -28.33 -9.21
CA VAL A 32 -23.30 -28.68 -10.28
C VAL A 32 -22.17 -27.66 -10.40
N ILE A 33 -22.48 -26.37 -10.26
CA ILE A 33 -21.47 -25.31 -10.22
C ILE A 33 -20.54 -25.47 -9.02
N ALA A 34 -21.06 -25.76 -7.82
CA ALA A 34 -20.26 -25.99 -6.62
C ALA A 34 -19.33 -27.19 -6.75
N GLU A 35 -19.84 -28.30 -7.33
CA GLU A 35 -19.04 -29.49 -7.62
C GLU A 35 -17.95 -29.21 -8.65
N ALA A 36 -18.26 -28.48 -9.73
CA ALA A 36 -17.29 -28.08 -10.74
C ALA A 36 -16.20 -27.17 -10.18
N ILE A 37 -16.55 -26.21 -9.31
CA ILE A 37 -15.59 -25.34 -8.60
C ILE A 37 -14.66 -26.19 -7.72
N ARG A 38 -15.21 -27.16 -7.00
CA ARG A 38 -14.43 -28.05 -6.13
C ARG A 38 -13.49 -28.94 -6.95
N GLU A 39 -13.98 -29.57 -8.00
CA GLU A 39 -13.18 -30.43 -8.86
C GLU A 39 -12.05 -29.63 -9.54
N HIS A 40 -12.36 -28.42 -9.99
CA HIS A 40 -11.37 -27.52 -10.56
C HIS A 40 -10.32 -27.10 -9.53
N ALA A 41 -10.71 -26.76 -8.32
CA ALA A 41 -9.80 -26.44 -7.23
C ALA A 41 -8.93 -27.64 -6.80
N MET A 42 -9.46 -28.88 -6.87
CA MET A 42 -8.69 -30.09 -6.58
C MET A 42 -7.75 -30.53 -7.71
N GLN A 43 -8.09 -30.22 -8.96
CA GLN A 43 -7.29 -30.57 -10.13
C GLN A 43 -6.14 -29.61 -10.40
N HIS A 44 -6.25 -28.37 -9.93
CA HIS A 44 -5.16 -27.41 -9.98
C HIS A 44 -4.28 -27.53 -8.72
N THR A 45 -3.34 -28.47 -8.75
CA THR A 45 -2.09 -28.25 -8.04
C THR A 45 -1.49 -27.01 -8.66
N SER A 46 -1.65 -25.86 -8.01
CA SER A 46 -1.00 -24.63 -8.44
C SER A 46 0.51 -24.89 -8.42
N VAL A 47 1.07 -25.11 -9.61
CA VAL A 47 2.52 -25.09 -9.74
C VAL A 47 2.91 -23.64 -9.51
N PRO A 48 3.73 -23.35 -8.49
CA PRO A 48 4.19 -21.98 -8.27
C PRO A 48 4.75 -21.45 -9.58
N LEU A 49 4.42 -20.22 -9.94
CA LEU A 49 5.01 -19.54 -11.09
C LEU A 49 6.50 -19.33 -10.79
N THR A 50 7.28 -20.39 -11.05
CA THR A 50 8.74 -20.37 -10.89
C THR A 50 9.34 -20.22 -12.30
N GLY A 51 9.94 -19.08 -12.56
CA GLY A 51 10.60 -18.79 -13.81
C GLY A 51 10.63 -17.30 -14.10
N ALA A 52 11.68 -16.89 -14.79
CA ALA A 52 11.80 -15.49 -15.22
C ALA A 52 11.10 -15.32 -16.58
N PHE A 53 10.21 -14.33 -16.63
CA PHE A 53 9.62 -13.86 -17.87
C PHE A 53 10.62 -12.95 -18.60
N GLN A 54 10.64 -13.02 -19.93
CA GLN A 54 11.41 -12.06 -20.72
C GLN A 54 10.70 -10.71 -20.68
N VAL A 55 11.39 -9.71 -20.19
CA VAL A 55 10.90 -8.33 -20.11
C VAL A 55 11.82 -7.44 -20.95
N GLU A 56 11.21 -6.72 -21.90
CA GLU A 56 11.94 -5.70 -22.65
C GLU A 56 12.16 -4.47 -21.77
N LYS A 57 13.41 -4.00 -21.78
CA LYS A 57 13.77 -2.77 -21.09
C LYS A 57 13.12 -1.58 -21.80
N GLN A 58 12.30 -0.83 -21.07
CA GLN A 58 11.66 0.36 -21.57
C GLN A 58 12.65 1.55 -21.57
N PRO A 59 12.67 2.38 -22.61
CA PRO A 59 13.53 3.58 -22.65
C PRO A 59 13.05 4.66 -21.68
N VAL A 60 11.76 4.64 -21.34
CA VAL A 60 11.12 5.53 -20.37
C VAL A 60 10.37 4.70 -19.35
N VAL A 61 10.58 5.01 -18.07
CA VAL A 61 9.91 4.36 -16.93
C VAL A 61 9.20 5.41 -16.10
N GLU A 62 7.96 5.16 -15.76
CA GLU A 62 7.20 6.04 -14.87
C GLU A 62 7.69 5.89 -13.42
N LEU A 63 7.89 7.01 -12.73
CA LEU A 63 8.31 7.01 -11.32
C LEU A 63 7.35 6.20 -10.43
N ALA A 64 6.05 6.26 -10.72
CA ALA A 64 5.04 5.50 -10.00
C ALA A 64 5.23 3.98 -10.13
N ASP A 65 5.74 3.49 -11.24
CA ASP A 65 6.03 2.06 -11.44
C ASP A 65 7.30 1.64 -10.70
N LEU A 66 8.32 2.48 -10.64
CA LEU A 66 9.49 2.25 -9.77
C LEU A 66 9.10 2.25 -8.30
N GLU A 67 8.26 3.18 -7.87
CA GLU A 67 7.71 3.21 -6.51
C GLU A 67 6.95 1.91 -6.22
N ARG A 68 6.09 1.46 -7.15
CA ARG A 68 5.33 0.22 -7.01
C ARG A 68 6.23 -1.01 -6.95
N ALA A 69 7.25 -1.11 -7.78
CA ALA A 69 8.24 -2.18 -7.72
C ALA A 69 8.88 -2.27 -6.33
N PHE A 70 9.20 -1.13 -5.75
CA PHE A 70 9.85 -1.06 -4.46
C PHE A 70 8.90 -1.33 -3.27
N VAL A 71 7.64 -0.89 -3.37
CA VAL A 71 6.62 -1.04 -2.31
C VAL A 71 5.93 -2.40 -2.37
N ASN A 72 5.49 -2.80 -3.55
CA ASN A 72 4.72 -4.02 -3.78
C ASN A 72 5.07 -4.65 -5.14
N PRO A 73 6.24 -5.29 -5.25
CA PRO A 73 6.73 -5.86 -6.51
C PRO A 73 5.80 -6.94 -7.08
N LEU A 74 5.10 -7.68 -6.22
CA LEU A 74 4.16 -8.70 -6.67
C LEU A 74 2.94 -8.10 -7.37
N ASP A 75 2.39 -7.00 -6.87
CA ASP A 75 1.29 -6.28 -7.53
C ASP A 75 1.72 -5.75 -8.90
N LEU A 76 2.94 -5.21 -8.99
CA LEU A 76 3.52 -4.81 -10.26
C LEU A 76 3.60 -5.97 -11.26
N PHE A 77 4.12 -7.12 -10.83
CA PHE A 77 4.20 -8.32 -11.65
C PHE A 77 2.83 -8.79 -12.14
N LEU A 78 1.87 -8.89 -11.23
CA LEU A 78 0.51 -9.32 -11.56
C LEU A 78 -0.14 -8.41 -12.60
N ARG A 79 -0.04 -7.10 -12.41
CA ARG A 79 -0.67 -6.10 -13.31
C ARG A 79 0.04 -5.96 -14.64
N ASN A 80 1.35 -5.72 -14.61
CA ASN A 80 2.09 -5.31 -15.79
C ASN A 80 2.57 -6.50 -16.62
N THR A 81 2.86 -7.65 -15.99
CA THR A 81 3.35 -8.85 -16.69
C THR A 81 2.22 -9.82 -17.02
N LEU A 82 1.30 -10.04 -16.08
CA LEU A 82 0.23 -11.02 -16.27
C LEU A 82 -1.13 -10.41 -16.63
N GLY A 83 -1.30 -9.09 -16.54
CA GLY A 83 -2.59 -8.42 -16.76
C GLY A 83 -3.64 -8.75 -15.69
N ILE A 84 -3.22 -9.23 -14.51
CA ILE A 84 -4.10 -9.64 -13.43
C ILE A 84 -4.24 -8.47 -12.44
N TYR A 85 -5.46 -8.00 -12.27
CA TYR A 85 -5.80 -6.99 -11.28
C TYR A 85 -6.42 -7.67 -10.07
N THR A 86 -5.69 -7.69 -8.95
CA THR A 86 -6.23 -8.16 -7.68
C THR A 86 -7.17 -7.10 -7.14
N TYR A 87 -8.43 -7.20 -7.49
CA TYR A 87 -9.47 -6.36 -6.89
C TYR A 87 -9.72 -6.88 -5.48
N ARG A 88 -9.39 -6.09 -4.47
CA ARG A 88 -10.01 -6.26 -3.17
C ARG A 88 -11.39 -5.64 -3.27
N GLU A 89 -12.39 -6.47 -3.51
CA GLU A 89 -13.70 -6.09 -3.00
C GLU A 89 -13.56 -6.08 -1.46
N ASP A 90 -13.42 -4.90 -0.88
CA ASP A 90 -13.77 -4.72 0.52
C ASP A 90 -15.30 -4.89 0.60
N LEU A 91 -15.73 -6.14 0.51
CA LEU A 91 -17.09 -6.51 0.84
C LEU A 91 -17.28 -6.05 2.29
N ALA A 92 -18.04 -4.98 2.47
CA ALA A 92 -18.49 -4.60 3.79
C ALA A 92 -19.06 -5.88 4.44
N PRO A 93 -18.60 -6.29 5.62
CA PRO A 93 -19.15 -7.46 6.26
C PRO A 93 -20.65 -7.22 6.44
N ASP A 94 -21.48 -8.16 5.95
CA ASP A 94 -22.95 -8.11 6.08
C ASP A 94 -23.40 -7.98 7.55
N ASP A 95 -22.55 -8.35 8.50
CA ASP A 95 -22.69 -8.13 9.92
C ASP A 95 -21.87 -6.91 10.37
N ALA A 96 -22.20 -5.74 9.88
CA ALA A 96 -21.64 -4.50 10.41
C ALA A 96 -22.18 -4.28 11.84
N THR A 97 -21.56 -4.93 12.82
CA THR A 97 -21.48 -4.35 14.16
C THR A 97 -20.82 -2.99 13.93
N LEU A 98 -21.60 -1.93 14.08
CA LEU A 98 -21.18 -0.53 13.94
C LEU A 98 -19.88 -0.33 14.73
N PRO A 99 -18.69 -0.31 14.12
CA PRO A 99 -17.52 0.14 14.84
C PRO A 99 -17.74 1.62 15.11
N LEU A 100 -17.46 2.04 16.33
CA LEU A 100 -17.53 3.44 16.74
C LEU A 100 -16.64 4.36 15.89
N VAL A 101 -15.74 3.75 15.10
CA VAL A 101 -14.94 4.44 14.08
C VAL A 101 -14.92 3.53 12.85
N SER A 102 -15.59 3.92 11.78
CA SER A 102 -15.66 3.10 10.57
C SER A 102 -14.28 2.93 9.92
N LYS A 103 -14.09 1.83 9.19
CA LYS A 103 -12.89 1.65 8.35
C LYS A 103 -12.73 2.80 7.35
N ASN A 104 -13.83 3.41 6.98
CA ASN A 104 -13.94 4.44 5.96
C ASN A 104 -13.61 5.84 6.50
N PHE A 105 -13.54 6.02 7.83
CA PHE A 105 -13.20 7.29 8.45
C PHE A 105 -11.95 7.95 7.85
N LYS A 106 -10.89 7.16 7.62
CA LYS A 106 -9.65 7.66 7.03
C LYS A 106 -9.80 8.09 5.58
N GLU A 107 -10.66 7.43 4.84
CA GLU A 107 -10.98 7.77 3.45
C GLU A 107 -11.80 9.07 3.41
N VAL A 108 -12.74 9.23 4.32
CA VAL A 108 -13.52 10.46 4.48
C VAL A 108 -12.61 11.64 4.85
N ALA A 109 -11.73 11.46 5.86
CA ALA A 109 -10.79 12.51 6.27
C ALA A 109 -9.80 12.87 5.15
N ARG A 110 -9.34 11.87 4.39
CA ARG A 110 -8.47 12.09 3.22
C ARG A 110 -9.19 12.84 2.14
N SER A 111 -10.41 12.45 1.78
CA SER A 111 -11.22 13.13 0.77
C SER A 111 -11.46 14.60 1.12
N PHE A 112 -11.70 14.93 2.39
CA PHE A 112 -11.82 16.29 2.85
C PHE A 112 -10.52 17.08 2.66
N LEU A 113 -9.39 16.51 3.11
CA LEU A 113 -8.09 17.16 2.97
C LEU A 113 -7.71 17.34 1.49
N ASP A 114 -7.94 16.33 0.66
CA ASP A 114 -7.67 16.40 -0.78
C ASP A 114 -8.50 17.50 -1.46
N GLY A 115 -9.77 17.67 -1.08
CA GLY A 115 -10.62 18.77 -1.53
C GLY A 115 -10.07 20.14 -1.10
N LEU A 116 -9.70 20.30 0.17
CA LEU A 116 -9.05 21.52 0.65
C LEU A 116 -7.75 21.84 -0.10
N LEU A 117 -6.93 20.83 -0.39
CA LEU A 117 -5.67 21.01 -1.11
C LEU A 117 -5.88 21.37 -2.59
N ALA A 118 -6.94 20.83 -3.21
CA ALA A 118 -7.25 21.07 -4.62
C ALA A 118 -7.90 22.45 -4.87
N GLU A 119 -8.83 22.85 -4.02
CA GLU A 119 -9.70 24.01 -4.22
C GLU A 119 -9.35 25.20 -3.31
N GLY A 120 -8.56 24.95 -2.25
CA GLY A 120 -8.15 25.99 -1.32
C GLY A 120 -9.33 26.68 -0.64
N ILE A 121 -9.36 28.01 -0.69
CA ILE A 121 -10.41 28.83 -0.08
C ILE A 121 -11.77 28.72 -0.79
N SER A 122 -11.82 28.14 -1.99
CA SER A 122 -13.08 27.91 -2.73
C SER A 122 -13.73 26.56 -2.43
N PHE A 123 -13.12 25.72 -1.61
CA PHE A 123 -13.65 24.43 -1.21
C PHE A 123 -14.99 24.56 -0.48
N ASP A 124 -16.06 24.04 -1.10
CA ASP A 124 -17.39 24.03 -0.51
C ASP A 124 -17.59 22.79 0.37
N VAL A 125 -17.43 23.00 1.67
CA VAL A 125 -17.59 21.95 2.70
C VAL A 125 -19.00 21.34 2.65
N HIS A 126 -20.04 22.16 2.38
CA HIS A 126 -21.41 21.67 2.37
C HIS A 126 -21.68 20.74 1.17
N GLU A 127 -21.20 21.10 -0.01
CA GLU A 127 -21.29 20.26 -1.21
C GLU A 127 -20.51 18.96 -1.01
N TRP A 128 -19.30 19.05 -0.44
CA TRP A 128 -18.50 17.87 -0.10
C TRP A 128 -19.23 16.95 0.90
N GLN A 129 -19.82 17.49 1.96
CA GLN A 129 -20.60 16.72 2.93
C GLN A 129 -21.77 15.98 2.29
N GLN A 130 -22.49 16.64 1.38
CA GLN A 130 -23.58 16.00 0.63
C GLN A 130 -23.06 14.85 -0.22
N THR A 131 -21.96 15.07 -0.92
CA THR A 131 -21.31 14.04 -1.76
C THR A 131 -20.90 12.83 -0.92
N ILE A 132 -20.22 13.04 0.20
CA ILE A 132 -19.78 11.94 1.08
C ILE A 132 -20.94 11.11 1.62
N ARG A 133 -22.07 11.77 1.99
CA ARG A 133 -23.28 11.04 2.43
C ARG A 133 -23.84 10.11 1.36
N LEU A 134 -23.67 10.46 0.07
CA LEU A 134 -24.14 9.64 -1.05
C LEU A 134 -23.19 8.49 -1.40
N THR A 135 -21.93 8.50 -0.96
CA THR A 135 -20.96 7.43 -1.28
C THR A 135 -21.18 6.13 -0.52
N GLY A 136 -21.98 6.14 0.55
CA GLY A 136 -22.13 4.98 1.44
C GLY A 136 -20.91 4.71 2.34
N LEU A 137 -19.93 5.59 2.37
CA LEU A 137 -18.74 5.46 3.24
C LEU A 137 -19.07 5.68 4.72
N LEU A 138 -20.12 6.43 5.01
CA LEU A 138 -20.55 6.74 6.37
C LEU A 138 -21.72 5.86 6.82
N PRO A 139 -21.76 5.49 8.11
CA PRO A 139 -22.97 4.91 8.70
C PRO A 139 -24.17 5.86 8.55
N VAL A 140 -25.37 5.31 8.52
CA VAL A 140 -26.59 6.13 8.45
C VAL A 140 -26.92 6.81 9.79
N GLY A 141 -27.46 8.01 9.72
CA GLY A 141 -27.98 8.76 10.87
C GLY A 141 -26.87 9.40 11.72
N ALA A 142 -27.15 9.55 13.02
CA ALA A 142 -26.31 10.32 13.95
C ALA A 142 -24.85 9.79 14.05
N PHE A 143 -24.62 8.53 13.83
CA PHE A 143 -23.26 7.96 13.82
C PHE A 143 -22.45 8.46 12.63
N GLY A 144 -23.05 8.52 11.42
CA GLY A 144 -22.39 9.05 10.25
C GLY A 144 -22.08 10.54 10.37
N GLU A 145 -22.99 11.32 10.94
CA GLU A 145 -22.76 12.74 11.21
C GLU A 145 -21.59 12.94 12.19
N SER A 146 -21.55 12.16 13.26
CA SER A 146 -20.43 12.23 14.22
C SER A 146 -19.09 11.86 13.60
N GLU A 147 -19.03 10.82 12.72
CA GLU A 147 -17.80 10.46 12.02
C GLU A 147 -17.36 11.54 11.03
N LEU A 148 -18.31 12.18 10.37
CA LEU A 148 -18.07 13.29 9.46
C LEU A 148 -17.42 14.46 10.19
N GLU A 149 -18.02 14.89 11.31
CA GLU A 149 -17.47 15.96 12.16
C GLU A 149 -16.04 15.67 12.65
N ILE A 150 -15.79 14.43 13.07
CA ILE A 150 -14.45 14.01 13.51
C ILE A 150 -13.46 14.04 12.32
N ALA A 151 -13.87 13.59 11.14
CA ALA A 151 -13.03 13.59 9.94
C ALA A 151 -12.64 15.01 9.52
N GLU A 152 -13.61 15.93 9.51
CA GLU A 152 -13.38 17.35 9.23
C GLU A 152 -12.47 17.99 10.27
N SER A 153 -12.72 17.75 11.55
CA SER A 153 -11.88 18.23 12.65
C SER A 153 -10.44 17.78 12.53
N LEU A 154 -10.22 16.51 12.19
CA LEU A 154 -8.89 15.97 11.97
C LEU A 154 -8.18 16.62 10.78
N ALA A 155 -8.85 16.74 9.64
CA ALA A 155 -8.26 17.35 8.46
C ALA A 155 -7.93 18.84 8.70
N ASN A 156 -8.83 19.58 9.33
CA ASN A 156 -8.59 20.97 9.72
C ASN A 156 -7.41 21.09 10.70
N SER A 157 -7.27 20.16 11.65
CA SER A 157 -6.13 20.15 12.57
C SER A 157 -4.80 19.96 11.84
N PHE A 158 -4.77 19.28 10.69
CA PHE A 158 -3.57 19.14 9.86
C PHE A 158 -3.20 20.46 9.22
N VAL A 159 -4.18 21.19 8.68
CA VAL A 159 -3.97 22.52 8.08
C VAL A 159 -3.48 23.52 9.13
N GLU A 160 -4.17 23.60 10.26
CA GLU A 160 -3.78 24.49 11.36
C GLU A 160 -2.37 24.19 11.89
N LEU A 161 -2.02 22.89 11.96
CA LEU A 161 -0.70 22.47 12.43
C LEU A 161 0.40 22.88 11.44
N ALA A 162 0.12 22.77 10.15
CA ALA A 162 1.00 23.21 9.09
C ALA A 162 1.22 24.73 9.15
N ASP A 163 0.15 25.50 9.18
CA ASP A 163 0.20 26.97 9.24
C ASP A 163 0.94 27.47 10.47
N LYS A 164 0.71 26.86 11.63
CA LYS A 164 1.41 27.16 12.88
C LYS A 164 2.91 26.95 12.80
N ASN A 165 3.34 26.02 11.92
CA ASN A 165 4.74 25.71 11.67
C ASN A 165 5.29 26.39 10.40
N LYS A 166 4.61 27.43 9.93
CA LYS A 166 5.04 28.29 8.80
C LYS A 166 5.19 27.55 7.47
N PHE A 167 4.39 26.56 7.22
CA PHE A 167 4.19 26.03 5.89
C PHE A 167 2.70 25.85 5.65
N HIS A 168 2.29 26.03 4.39
CA HIS A 168 0.89 26.09 4.04
C HIS A 168 0.53 24.90 3.15
N LEU A 169 -0.26 23.96 3.67
CA LEU A 169 -0.69 22.78 2.91
C LEU A 169 -1.42 23.17 1.61
N ILE A 170 -2.14 24.28 1.60
CA ILE A 170 -2.91 24.78 0.46
C ILE A 170 -2.00 25.31 -0.67
N ASN A 171 -0.75 25.61 -0.39
CA ASN A 171 0.23 26.15 -1.34
C ASN A 171 1.26 25.13 -1.82
N LEU A 172 0.98 23.84 -1.64
CA LEU A 172 1.88 22.80 -2.11
C LEU A 172 1.91 22.72 -3.62
N GLU A 173 3.10 22.53 -4.15
CA GLU A 173 3.34 22.43 -5.58
C GLU A 173 3.41 20.98 -6.04
N THR A 174 3.24 20.77 -7.34
CA THR A 174 3.54 19.52 -8.00
C THR A 174 4.85 19.67 -8.77
N ALA A 175 5.87 18.95 -8.34
CA ALA A 175 7.15 18.89 -9.04
C ALA A 175 7.09 17.82 -10.14
N ASN A 176 7.43 18.20 -11.37
CA ASN A 176 7.67 17.23 -12.44
C ASN A 176 9.16 16.88 -12.42
N VAL A 177 9.46 15.59 -12.39
CA VAL A 177 10.84 15.08 -12.32
C VAL A 177 11.20 14.32 -13.59
N GLU A 178 12.42 14.54 -14.09
CA GLU A 178 13.01 13.84 -15.23
C GLU A 178 14.44 13.43 -14.89
N ILE A 179 14.64 12.14 -14.59
CA ILE A 179 15.91 11.59 -14.15
C ILE A 179 16.49 10.71 -15.24
N ARG A 180 17.66 11.03 -15.75
CA ARG A 180 18.38 10.20 -16.70
C ARG A 180 19.35 9.27 -15.97
N LEU A 181 19.09 7.97 -16.07
CA LEU A 181 19.92 6.93 -15.47
C LEU A 181 21.22 6.72 -16.24
N THR A 182 22.19 6.04 -15.63
CA THR A 182 23.51 5.79 -16.23
C THR A 182 23.45 4.95 -17.51
N ASP A 183 22.44 4.10 -17.64
CA ASP A 183 22.19 3.25 -18.80
C ASP A 183 21.35 3.93 -19.90
N GLY A 184 21.06 5.23 -19.75
CA GLY A 184 20.27 6.04 -20.67
C GLY A 184 18.77 5.98 -20.49
N THR A 185 18.23 5.13 -19.59
CA THR A 185 16.80 5.09 -19.26
C THR A 185 16.36 6.43 -18.69
N LEU A 186 15.22 6.93 -19.13
CA LEU A 186 14.58 8.13 -18.58
C LEU A 186 13.51 7.72 -17.55
N VAL A 187 13.65 8.18 -16.32
CA VAL A 187 12.58 8.08 -15.30
C VAL A 187 11.87 9.42 -15.26
N ARG A 188 10.55 9.42 -15.39
CA ARG A 188 9.73 10.63 -15.31
C ARG A 188 8.53 10.44 -14.41
N GLY A 189 8.02 11.53 -13.86
CA GLY A 189 6.82 11.51 -13.05
C GLY A 189 6.49 12.87 -12.46
N SER A 190 5.36 12.91 -11.76
CA SER A 190 4.91 14.10 -11.04
C SER A 190 4.78 13.78 -9.56
N LEU A 191 5.31 14.63 -8.71
CA LEU A 191 5.28 14.51 -7.26
C LEU A 191 4.51 15.68 -6.66
N SER A 192 3.34 15.41 -6.12
CA SER A 192 2.57 16.39 -5.37
C SER A 192 3.07 16.50 -3.93
N GLY A 193 2.73 17.61 -3.28
CA GLY A 193 3.05 17.81 -1.88
C GLY A 193 4.45 18.39 -1.65
N VAL A 194 4.99 19.12 -2.60
CA VAL A 194 6.31 19.78 -2.47
C VAL A 194 6.10 21.23 -2.05
N ASP A 195 6.68 21.63 -0.93
CA ASP A 195 6.73 23.02 -0.47
C ASP A 195 8.10 23.59 -0.78
N LEU A 196 8.21 24.30 -1.91
CA LEU A 196 9.45 24.97 -2.35
C LEU A 196 9.58 26.39 -1.79
N ASN A 197 8.48 26.97 -1.30
CA ASN A 197 8.40 28.34 -0.84
C ASN A 197 8.64 28.49 0.67
N ALA A 198 8.77 27.39 1.41
CA ALA A 198 9.12 27.43 2.80
C ALA A 198 10.57 27.91 3.01
N ASP A 199 10.86 28.49 4.18
CA ASP A 199 12.24 28.80 4.60
C ASP A 199 13.18 27.61 4.42
N GLU A 200 12.64 26.40 4.46
CA GLU A 200 13.32 25.14 4.28
C GLU A 200 12.44 24.25 3.40
N PRO A 201 12.79 24.12 2.11
CA PRO A 201 12.02 23.31 1.16
C PRO A 201 11.82 21.89 1.64
N ALA A 202 10.60 21.38 1.51
CA ALA A 202 10.22 20.10 2.09
C ALA A 202 9.31 19.28 1.18
N LEU A 203 9.43 17.96 1.27
CA LEU A 203 8.38 17.06 0.82
C LEU A 203 7.38 16.86 1.97
N VAL A 204 6.12 17.18 1.73
CA VAL A 204 5.05 17.05 2.72
C VAL A 204 4.36 15.71 2.55
N PHE A 205 4.19 15.01 3.65
CA PHE A 205 3.51 13.73 3.70
C PHE A 205 2.39 13.78 4.73
N THR A 206 1.17 13.45 4.32
CA THR A 206 0.01 13.37 5.20
C THR A 206 -0.45 11.93 5.35
N SER A 207 -0.72 11.49 6.59
CA SER A 207 -1.22 10.15 6.87
C SER A 207 -2.26 10.15 7.98
N PHE A 208 -3.44 9.60 7.69
CA PHE A 208 -4.46 9.34 8.70
C PHE A 208 -4.23 8.03 9.46
N GLY A 209 -2.99 7.53 9.48
CA GLY A 209 -2.56 6.37 10.27
C GLY A 209 -2.02 6.79 11.63
N GLN A 210 -2.31 5.97 12.67
CA GLN A 210 -1.99 6.29 14.06
C GLN A 210 -0.49 6.21 14.42
N LYS A 211 0.38 5.64 13.58
CA LYS A 211 1.79 5.42 13.94
C LYS A 211 2.69 5.64 12.74
N PHE A 212 3.29 6.81 12.67
CA PHE A 212 4.32 7.07 11.66
C PHE A 212 5.56 6.17 11.85
N ASP A 213 5.94 5.82 13.08
CA ASP A 213 7.13 5.00 13.39
C ASP A 213 6.91 3.49 13.20
N ALA A 214 5.69 3.03 13.44
CA ALA A 214 5.26 1.66 13.13
C ALA A 214 4.65 1.58 11.74
N ALA A 215 4.52 2.73 11.10
CA ALA A 215 3.83 2.90 9.86
C ALA A 215 4.49 2.04 8.82
N TYR A 216 3.69 1.31 8.37
CA TYR A 216 3.61 0.83 7.05
C TYR A 216 4.93 1.05 6.30
N TRP A 217 5.71 0.00 6.33
CA TRP A 217 6.93 -0.15 5.55
C TRP A 217 6.75 0.35 4.10
N SER A 218 5.53 0.22 3.54
CA SER A 218 5.13 0.77 2.25
C SER A 218 5.26 2.29 2.17
N ASP A 219 4.76 3.03 3.16
CA ASP A 219 4.75 4.50 3.11
C ASP A 219 6.15 5.07 3.20
N LYS A 220 7.01 4.45 4.04
CA LYS A 220 8.43 4.84 4.14
C LYS A 220 9.19 4.59 2.84
N LYS A 221 8.90 3.49 2.17
CA LYS A 221 9.50 3.15 0.88
C LYS A 221 9.07 4.13 -0.22
N ALA A 222 7.77 4.38 -0.32
CA ALA A 222 7.23 5.34 -1.27
C ALA A 222 7.86 6.72 -1.06
N LEU A 223 7.91 7.17 0.18
CA LEU A 223 8.49 8.45 0.55
C LEU A 223 10.00 8.53 0.23
N ALA A 224 10.75 7.44 0.45
CA ALA A 224 12.17 7.37 0.11
C ALA A 224 12.39 7.49 -1.41
N VAL A 225 11.58 6.81 -2.24
CA VAL A 225 11.67 6.91 -3.70
C VAL A 225 11.36 8.33 -4.17
N ARG A 226 10.30 8.94 -3.65
CA ARG A 226 9.89 10.31 -4.00
C ARG A 226 10.95 11.33 -3.63
N LEU A 227 11.54 11.18 -2.45
CA LEU A 227 12.59 12.05 -1.97
C LEU A 227 13.86 11.93 -2.82
N LEU A 228 14.28 10.70 -3.11
CA LEU A 228 15.43 10.46 -4.01
C LEU A 228 15.16 11.04 -5.40
N ALA A 229 13.91 10.98 -5.89
CA ALA A 229 13.56 11.56 -7.18
C ALA A 229 13.75 13.08 -7.21
N LEU A 230 13.29 13.77 -6.18
CA LEU A 230 13.49 15.22 -6.07
C LEU A 230 14.97 15.59 -6.02
N ILE A 231 15.78 14.83 -5.27
CA ILE A 231 17.23 15.07 -5.17
C ILE A 231 17.91 14.79 -6.51
N ALA A 232 17.59 13.67 -7.18
CA ALA A 232 18.17 13.30 -8.46
C ALA A 232 17.83 14.29 -9.58
N ASP A 233 16.66 14.92 -9.50
CA ASP A 233 16.22 16.00 -10.40
C ASP A 233 16.85 17.38 -10.05
N GLY A 234 17.65 17.45 -8.98
CA GLY A 234 18.32 18.68 -8.55
C GLY A 234 17.47 19.63 -7.70
N SER A 235 16.37 19.15 -7.14
CA SER A 235 15.52 19.93 -6.25
C SER A 235 16.24 20.32 -4.95
N SER A 236 15.94 21.51 -4.44
CA SER A 236 16.46 22.04 -3.17
C SER A 236 15.79 21.46 -1.92
N VAL A 237 14.94 20.43 -2.06
CA VAL A 237 14.25 19.80 -0.91
C VAL A 237 15.26 19.26 0.09
N SER A 238 15.15 19.73 1.34
CA SER A 238 16.09 19.42 2.41
C SER A 238 15.52 18.57 3.54
N CYS A 239 14.20 18.43 3.61
CA CYS A 239 13.55 17.64 4.65
C CYS A 239 12.20 17.07 4.21
N VAL A 240 11.69 16.17 5.04
CA VAL A 240 10.30 15.70 4.95
C VAL A 240 9.52 16.26 6.14
N ARG A 241 8.33 16.78 5.88
CA ARG A 241 7.36 17.16 6.91
C ARG A 241 6.21 16.18 6.88
N ALA A 242 6.13 15.34 7.90
CA ALA A 242 5.08 14.33 8.01
C ALA A 242 4.03 14.78 9.01
N ILE A 243 2.79 14.87 8.57
CA ILE A 243 1.63 15.11 9.44
C ILE A 243 0.86 13.79 9.54
N HIS A 244 0.65 13.31 10.76
CA HIS A 244 -0.09 12.07 10.99
C HIS A 244 -1.02 12.19 12.18
N GLN A 245 -1.99 11.29 12.26
CA GLN A 245 -2.96 11.23 13.36
C GLN A 245 -2.29 10.87 14.70
N HIS A 246 -2.72 11.51 15.78
CA HIS A 246 -2.25 11.19 17.13
C HIS A 246 -2.81 9.85 17.64
N ASP A 247 -1.98 9.03 18.27
CA ASP A 247 -2.34 7.66 18.70
C ASP A 247 -3.53 7.58 19.67
N LYS A 248 -3.65 8.57 20.56
CA LYS A 248 -4.67 8.59 21.64
C LYS A 248 -5.77 9.62 21.44
N LYS A 249 -5.60 10.51 20.47
CA LYS A 249 -6.55 11.59 20.16
C LYS A 249 -6.70 11.64 18.66
N PRO A 250 -7.58 10.82 18.09
CA PRO A 250 -7.72 10.68 16.65
C PRO A 250 -8.12 11.98 15.93
N GLU A 251 -8.68 12.92 16.65
CA GLU A 251 -9.07 14.25 16.17
C GLU A 251 -7.91 15.25 16.04
N ILE A 252 -6.68 14.85 16.43
CA ILE A 252 -5.51 15.74 16.43
C ILE A 252 -4.44 15.21 15.48
N GLY A 253 -3.88 16.10 14.66
CA GLY A 253 -2.66 15.84 13.88
C GLY A 253 -1.38 16.03 14.71
N ILE A 254 -0.33 15.30 14.37
CA ILE A 254 1.04 15.49 14.85
C ILE A 254 1.94 15.78 13.67
N LEU A 255 2.70 16.88 13.75
CA LEU A 255 3.73 17.19 12.78
C LEU A 255 5.07 16.62 13.24
N ARG A 256 5.76 15.94 12.33
CA ARG A 256 7.16 15.56 12.49
C ARG A 256 7.98 16.10 11.34
N LYS A 257 9.03 16.82 11.67
CA LYS A 257 10.06 17.22 10.72
C LYS A 257 11.18 16.20 10.77
N VAL A 258 11.51 15.65 9.61
CA VAL A 258 12.60 14.71 9.46
C VAL A 258 13.67 15.37 8.59
N PRO A 259 14.69 16.00 9.20
CA PRO A 259 15.79 16.58 8.45
C PRO A 259 16.64 15.48 7.83
N PHE A 260 17.31 15.79 6.75
CA PHE A 260 18.36 14.91 6.23
C PHE A 260 19.52 14.84 7.23
N ALA A 261 19.88 13.64 7.65
CA ALA A 261 21.03 13.45 8.55
C ALA A 261 22.35 13.82 7.86
N GLN A 262 22.42 13.60 6.55
CA GLN A 262 23.52 14.05 5.67
C GLN A 262 22.93 14.37 4.30
N PRO A 263 23.40 15.42 3.63
CA PRO A 263 22.97 15.70 2.25
C PRO A 263 23.41 14.56 1.33
N ILE A 264 22.46 14.05 0.55
CA ILE A 264 22.70 13.09 -0.53
C ILE A 264 23.02 13.89 -1.77
N SER A 265 24.08 13.56 -2.47
CA SER A 265 24.40 14.21 -3.76
C SER A 265 23.45 13.72 -4.87
N VAL A 266 23.34 14.53 -5.94
CA VAL A 266 22.58 14.15 -7.14
C VAL A 266 23.11 12.85 -7.74
N ASP A 267 24.44 12.69 -7.84
CA ASP A 267 25.07 11.48 -8.37
C ASP A 267 24.74 10.24 -7.52
N GLU A 268 24.74 10.38 -6.20
CA GLU A 268 24.38 9.29 -5.30
C GLU A 268 22.88 8.92 -5.44
N ALA A 269 22.00 9.91 -5.59
CA ALA A 269 20.59 9.67 -5.85
C ALA A 269 20.37 8.94 -7.19
N ILE A 270 21.08 9.33 -8.24
CA ILE A 270 21.05 8.65 -9.55
C ILE A 270 21.52 7.20 -9.43
N GLN A 271 22.60 6.92 -8.71
CA GLN A 271 23.07 5.54 -8.47
C GLN A 271 22.00 4.68 -7.76
N ARG A 272 21.20 5.28 -6.86
CA ARG A 272 20.08 4.58 -6.23
C ARG A 272 18.93 4.31 -7.20
N PHE A 273 18.67 5.23 -8.10
CA PHE A 273 17.73 5.01 -9.19
C PHE A 273 18.18 3.92 -10.15
N ASP A 274 19.47 3.79 -10.44
CA ASP A 274 20.02 2.66 -11.20
C ASP A 274 19.74 1.32 -10.49
N LEU A 275 19.84 1.27 -9.16
CA LEU A 275 19.47 0.09 -8.39
C LEU A 275 17.96 -0.16 -8.43
N LEU A 276 17.14 0.88 -8.24
CA LEU A 276 15.69 0.77 -8.34
C LEU A 276 15.23 0.28 -9.71
N SER A 277 15.86 0.75 -10.78
CA SER A 277 15.58 0.31 -12.15
C SER A 277 15.86 -1.20 -12.34
N ARG A 278 16.93 -1.71 -11.75
CA ARG A 278 17.24 -3.15 -11.76
C ARG A 278 16.19 -3.95 -10.98
N LEU A 279 15.78 -3.46 -9.81
CA LEU A 279 14.73 -4.08 -9.01
C LEU A 279 13.38 -4.06 -9.74
N TYR A 280 13.09 -2.99 -10.46
CA TYR A 280 11.90 -2.87 -11.31
C TYR A 280 11.87 -3.96 -12.40
N LEU A 281 12.96 -4.11 -13.15
CA LEU A 281 13.05 -5.15 -14.18
C LEU A 281 12.95 -6.57 -13.59
N GLN A 282 13.56 -6.79 -12.42
CA GLN A 282 13.41 -8.06 -11.71
C GLN A 282 11.98 -8.30 -11.25
N ALA A 283 11.31 -7.29 -10.71
CA ALA A 283 9.91 -7.37 -10.29
C ALA A 283 8.94 -7.62 -11.46
N LEU A 284 9.25 -7.14 -12.65
CA LEU A 284 8.50 -7.46 -13.87
C LEU A 284 8.76 -8.88 -14.38
N SER A 285 9.98 -9.39 -14.19
CA SER A 285 10.37 -10.69 -14.73
C SER A 285 9.96 -11.88 -13.88
N MET A 286 9.71 -11.68 -12.59
CA MET A 286 9.39 -12.77 -11.66
C MET A 286 8.54 -12.30 -10.48
N PRO A 287 7.70 -13.19 -9.91
CA PRO A 287 6.88 -12.85 -8.76
C PRO A 287 7.72 -12.72 -7.49
N ILE A 288 7.76 -11.54 -6.93
CA ILE A 288 8.47 -11.24 -5.68
C ILE A 288 7.44 -11.01 -4.58
N GLY A 289 7.12 -12.03 -3.79
CA GLY A 289 6.22 -11.92 -2.65
C GLY A 289 6.90 -11.34 -1.42
N ARG A 290 6.11 -10.90 -0.46
CA ARG A 290 6.59 -10.40 0.83
C ARG A 290 6.27 -11.36 1.98
N PHE A 291 5.15 -12.05 1.89
CA PHE A 291 4.65 -12.98 2.91
C PHE A 291 4.57 -12.34 4.32
N GLY A 292 3.82 -11.27 4.42
CA GLY A 292 3.66 -10.53 5.68
C GLY A 292 4.97 -9.88 6.15
N LYS A 293 5.47 -10.30 7.33
CA LYS A 293 6.73 -9.83 7.91
C LYS A 293 7.90 -10.82 7.72
N THR A 294 7.71 -11.86 6.92
CA THR A 294 8.73 -12.90 6.69
C THR A 294 10.03 -12.30 6.20
N VAL A 295 9.96 -11.41 5.23
CA VAL A 295 11.13 -10.75 4.64
C VAL A 295 11.94 -9.96 5.67
N ASP A 296 11.27 -9.29 6.60
CA ASP A 296 11.92 -8.46 7.63
C ASP A 296 12.79 -9.32 8.58
N LYS A 297 12.49 -10.63 8.69
CA LYS A 297 13.20 -11.58 9.53
C LYS A 297 14.20 -12.45 8.77
N LEU A 298 13.99 -12.64 7.47
CA LEU A 298 14.76 -13.60 6.65
C LEU A 298 16.27 -13.38 6.73
N LYS A 299 16.69 -12.13 6.79
CA LYS A 299 18.10 -11.72 6.83
C LYS A 299 18.82 -12.09 8.13
N ASN A 300 18.10 -12.04 9.26
CA ASN A 300 18.71 -12.15 10.59
C ASN A 300 18.43 -13.49 11.26
N ASP A 301 17.28 -14.08 11.01
CA ASP A 301 16.80 -15.29 11.68
C ASP A 301 15.86 -16.07 10.74
N ARG A 302 16.40 -17.10 10.10
CA ARG A 302 15.65 -17.94 9.16
C ARG A 302 14.53 -18.75 9.83
N ASP A 303 14.71 -19.16 11.08
CA ASP A 303 13.70 -19.92 11.81
C ASP A 303 12.54 -19.01 12.21
N ALA A 304 12.83 -17.78 12.65
CA ALA A 304 11.83 -16.78 12.91
C ALA A 304 11.10 -16.35 11.62
N ALA A 305 11.80 -16.29 10.48
CA ALA A 305 11.21 -16.02 9.18
C ALA A 305 10.27 -17.16 8.74
N ARG A 306 10.68 -18.43 8.92
CA ARG A 306 9.85 -19.60 8.63
C ARG A 306 8.57 -19.61 9.49
N LYS A 307 8.70 -19.28 10.77
CA LYS A 307 7.54 -19.18 11.64
C LYS A 307 6.55 -18.10 11.16
N GLU A 308 7.04 -16.92 10.86
CA GLU A 308 6.22 -15.81 10.35
C GLU A 308 5.55 -16.15 9.02
N PHE A 309 6.27 -16.83 8.11
CA PHE A 309 5.72 -17.32 6.85
C PHE A 309 4.56 -18.27 7.07
N ASN A 310 4.73 -19.28 7.93
CA ASN A 310 3.69 -20.26 8.22
C ASN A 310 2.47 -19.62 8.91
N ASP A 311 2.71 -18.66 9.81
CA ASP A 311 1.64 -17.91 10.48
C ASP A 311 0.86 -17.04 9.46
N PHE A 312 1.57 -16.41 8.50
CA PHE A 312 0.95 -15.63 7.44
C PHE A 312 0.15 -16.50 6.47
N VAL A 313 0.71 -17.61 5.98
CA VAL A 313 0.05 -18.53 5.04
C VAL A 313 -1.25 -19.11 5.62
N ARG A 314 -1.32 -19.30 6.93
CA ARG A 314 -2.54 -19.77 7.61
C ARG A 314 -3.58 -18.68 7.88
N SER A 315 -3.24 -17.43 7.61
CA SER A 315 -4.14 -16.31 7.89
C SER A 315 -5.14 -16.05 6.75
N GLU A 316 -6.30 -15.48 7.09
CA GLU A 316 -7.26 -14.99 6.09
C GLU A 316 -6.65 -13.93 5.15
N ARG A 317 -5.63 -13.21 5.62
CA ARG A 317 -4.93 -12.21 4.80
C ARG A 317 -4.20 -12.84 3.63
N TYR A 318 -3.62 -14.03 3.83
CA TYR A 318 -2.97 -14.78 2.74
C TYR A 318 -3.98 -15.21 1.68
N ALA A 319 -5.11 -15.80 2.10
CA ALA A 319 -6.15 -16.26 1.18
C ALA A 319 -6.71 -15.12 0.29
N ASN A 320 -6.58 -13.88 0.73
CA ASN A 320 -7.01 -12.67 0.00
C ASN A 320 -5.83 -11.86 -0.56
N SER A 321 -4.64 -12.44 -0.68
CA SER A 321 -3.42 -11.76 -1.14
C SER A 321 -3.05 -12.14 -2.56
N GLY A 322 -2.22 -11.30 -3.20
CA GLY A 322 -1.59 -11.64 -4.48
C GLY A 322 -0.65 -12.83 -4.38
N GLU A 323 -0.06 -13.07 -3.22
CA GLU A 323 0.78 -14.24 -2.94
C GLU A 323 -0.02 -15.55 -3.09
N PHE A 324 -1.27 -15.58 -2.62
CA PHE A 324 -2.14 -16.75 -2.80
C PHE A 324 -2.41 -17.02 -4.28
N VAL A 325 -2.65 -15.98 -5.07
CA VAL A 325 -2.90 -16.12 -6.53
C VAL A 325 -1.70 -16.76 -7.24
N VAL A 326 -0.49 -16.40 -6.85
CA VAL A 326 0.75 -16.82 -7.51
C VAL A 326 1.29 -18.13 -6.97
N PHE A 327 1.30 -18.30 -5.66
CA PHE A 327 1.98 -19.40 -4.97
C PHE A 327 1.02 -20.50 -4.49
N GLY A 328 -0.28 -20.29 -4.63
CA GLY A 328 -1.30 -21.28 -4.27
C GLY A 328 -1.60 -21.36 -2.77
N PRO A 329 -2.42 -22.35 -2.37
CA PRO A 329 -2.93 -22.44 -1.01
C PRO A 329 -1.91 -22.91 0.04
N ASP A 330 -0.87 -23.63 -0.39
CA ASP A 330 0.12 -24.25 0.51
C ASP A 330 1.54 -24.11 -0.06
N PRO A 331 2.09 -22.86 -0.08
CA PRO A 331 3.43 -22.63 -0.58
C PRO A 331 4.47 -23.18 0.41
N ASP A 332 5.53 -23.82 -0.12
CA ASP A 332 6.64 -24.29 0.67
C ASP A 332 7.65 -23.15 0.94
N PHE A 333 7.94 -22.90 2.22
CA PHE A 333 8.91 -21.88 2.63
C PHE A 333 10.27 -22.08 1.98
N ASP A 334 10.78 -23.31 1.91
CA ASP A 334 12.11 -23.59 1.36
C ASP A 334 12.16 -23.47 -0.17
N VAL A 335 11.02 -23.57 -0.84
CA VAL A 335 10.91 -23.31 -2.27
C VAL A 335 10.84 -21.80 -2.55
N VAL A 336 10.03 -21.08 -1.79
CA VAL A 336 9.79 -19.63 -2.01
C VAL A 336 10.92 -18.79 -1.45
N CYS A 337 11.45 -19.14 -0.28
CA CYS A 337 12.45 -18.39 0.47
C CYS A 337 13.81 -19.12 0.53
N VAL A 338 14.31 -19.59 -0.62
CA VAL A 338 15.64 -20.22 -0.71
C VAL A 338 16.72 -19.25 -0.24
N ALA A 339 17.66 -19.72 0.61
CA ALA A 339 18.78 -18.90 1.06
C ALA A 339 19.66 -18.45 -0.12
N GLY A 340 19.88 -17.14 -0.24
CA GLY A 340 20.57 -16.55 -1.39
C GLY A 340 19.78 -16.62 -2.70
N GLY A 341 18.49 -16.98 -2.66
CA GLY A 341 17.58 -16.97 -3.78
C GLY A 341 17.15 -15.57 -4.21
N ASP A 342 16.38 -15.50 -5.30
CA ASP A 342 16.02 -14.22 -5.92
C ASP A 342 15.16 -13.34 -5.00
N LEU A 343 14.29 -13.92 -4.20
CA LEU A 343 13.48 -13.18 -3.23
C LEU A 343 14.35 -12.52 -2.17
N GLU A 344 15.31 -13.25 -1.59
CA GLU A 344 16.22 -12.69 -0.57
C GLU A 344 17.12 -11.61 -1.17
N LYS A 345 17.70 -11.84 -2.35
CA LYS A 345 18.54 -10.86 -3.06
C LYS A 345 17.78 -9.59 -3.37
N TYR A 346 16.54 -9.72 -3.84
CA TYR A 346 15.69 -8.57 -4.12
C TYR A 346 15.50 -7.69 -2.89
N TRP A 347 15.10 -8.29 -1.77
CA TRP A 347 14.79 -7.53 -0.58
C TRP A 347 16.04 -6.98 0.13
N VAL A 348 17.17 -7.67 0.05
CA VAL A 348 18.46 -7.14 0.51
C VAL A 348 18.86 -5.89 -0.29
N ALA A 349 18.74 -5.94 -1.62
CA ALA A 349 19.02 -4.79 -2.46
C ALA A 349 18.01 -3.64 -2.24
N ALA A 350 16.73 -3.97 -2.01
CA ALA A 350 15.71 -2.97 -1.68
C ALA A 350 16.01 -2.26 -0.35
N GLU A 351 16.49 -2.99 0.67
CA GLU A 351 16.93 -2.38 1.92
C GLU A 351 18.16 -1.46 1.75
N GLU A 352 19.04 -1.77 0.82
CA GLU A 352 20.18 -0.91 0.53
C GLU A 352 19.74 0.48 0.06
N VAL A 353 18.71 0.57 -0.77
CA VAL A 353 18.09 1.85 -1.14
C VAL A 353 17.55 2.56 0.10
N LEU A 354 16.86 1.84 0.99
CA LEU A 354 16.31 2.40 2.22
C LEU A 354 17.37 2.83 3.22
N THR A 355 18.46 2.09 3.36
CA THR A 355 19.49 2.38 4.36
C THR A 355 20.11 3.75 4.13
N ILE A 356 20.18 4.21 2.89
CA ILE A 356 20.66 5.56 2.58
C ILE A 356 19.57 6.60 2.80
N ALA A 357 18.34 6.30 2.42
CA ALA A 357 17.20 7.12 2.84
C ALA A 357 17.08 7.14 4.38
N ALA A 358 17.30 6.03 5.08
CA ALA A 358 17.26 5.95 6.55
C ALA A 358 18.46 6.63 7.24
N ARG A 359 19.62 6.76 6.60
CA ARG A 359 20.69 7.67 7.08
C ARG A 359 20.27 9.13 7.02
N THR A 360 19.34 9.44 6.13
CA THR A 360 18.63 10.72 6.06
C THR A 360 17.50 10.84 7.09
N TYR A 361 17.01 9.74 7.64
CA TYR A 361 15.92 9.68 8.62
C TYR A 361 16.43 9.34 10.02
N SER A 362 17.30 10.15 10.61
CA SER A 362 17.49 10.07 12.05
C SER A 362 16.26 10.64 12.74
N ILE A 363 15.42 9.75 13.25
CA ILE A 363 14.35 10.11 14.19
C ILE A 363 15.05 10.48 15.49
N SER A 364 15.12 11.77 15.80
CA SER A 364 15.47 12.27 17.13
C SER A 364 14.21 12.36 17.97
#